data_e39027b1f34edcdf44a93376a6a1b6e6
#
_entry.id   e39027b1f34edcdf44a93376a6a1b6e6
#
_cell.length_a   1.000
_cell.length_b   1.000
_cell.length_c   1.000
_cell.angle_alpha   90.00
_cell.angle_beta   90.00
_cell.angle_gamma   90.00
#
_symmetry.space_group_name_H-M   'P 1'
#
loop_
_entity.id
_entity.type
_entity.pdbx_description
1 polymer ?
#
loop_
_entity_poly.entity_id
_entity_poly.type
_entity_poly.pdbx_seq_one_letter_code
_entity_poly.pdbx_strand_id
1 'polypeptide(L)'
;MNLIRIGIDGLGFENDPIVAYDATKKALSEFPDLEITLVTNQHVIDIANQEHLERLKLILANNFATQEDNINIIRTHNDLSIQLACDLLANNQVDGLVTSGNTGITIATAFVKVGTYSNINKFGLMITMPTMIDNKLVWLIDTGANVKVTGKNLYEYAIMINVYVSKIHNIMHPRIGLINIGTEEHKGLDEHKEADALIKHNHSLNYVGFVEPNNILTGKDADIYICNGYTGNIILKTLEGTMKMIGSFLKTEYKKWFNLFPYALNKHILDKLKDRFNANPWAGAYLLGLKKPIIKGHSRTNQEQLFTCIRMMHNALKKQVFKIMEQELDKINNEQSRTTN
;
A
#
# COMPACT_ATOMS: atom_id res chain seq x y z
N MET A 1 -12.26 -4.46 -25.92
CA MET A 1 -12.10 -4.37 -24.45
C MET A 1 -11.51 -3.02 -24.15
N ASN A 2 -12.00 -2.30 -23.14
CA ASN A 2 -11.30 -1.09 -22.70
C ASN A 2 -10.01 -1.52 -22.00
N LEU A 3 -8.87 -0.99 -22.46
CA LEU A 3 -7.57 -1.24 -21.85
C LEU A 3 -7.51 -0.58 -20.48
N ILE A 4 -6.94 -1.27 -19.50
CA ILE A 4 -6.53 -0.73 -18.21
C ILE A 4 -5.14 -0.14 -18.39
N ARG A 5 -4.97 1.15 -18.07
CA ARG A 5 -3.72 1.88 -18.30
C ARG A 5 -3.03 2.11 -16.96
N ILE A 6 -1.83 1.56 -16.77
CA ILE A 6 -1.04 1.71 -15.56
C ILE A 6 0.25 2.48 -15.87
N GLY A 7 0.49 3.56 -15.11
CA GLY A 7 1.79 4.23 -15.08
C GLY A 7 2.74 3.53 -14.12
N ILE A 8 4.02 3.45 -14.47
CA ILE A 8 5.07 2.94 -13.59
C ILE A 8 6.16 3.99 -13.50
N ASP A 9 6.45 4.45 -12.29
CA ASP A 9 7.68 5.17 -11.97
C ASP A 9 8.80 4.15 -11.79
N GLY A 10 9.60 3.97 -12.85
CA GLY A 10 10.66 2.96 -12.95
C GLY A 10 12.01 3.43 -12.42
N LEU A 11 12.05 4.55 -11.67
CA LEU A 11 13.27 5.13 -11.09
C LEU A 11 13.09 5.40 -9.59
N GLY A 12 14.13 5.87 -8.93
CA GLY A 12 14.06 6.31 -7.53
C GLY A 12 14.03 5.18 -6.48
N PHE A 13 14.11 3.91 -6.85
CA PHE A 13 14.30 2.77 -5.95
C PHE A 13 15.76 2.27 -5.99
N GLU A 14 16.15 1.43 -5.01
CA GLU A 14 17.55 1.05 -4.79
C GLU A 14 18.11 0.04 -5.82
N ASN A 15 17.24 -0.66 -6.57
CA ASN A 15 17.65 -1.63 -7.59
C ASN A 15 17.81 -0.98 -8.97
N ASP A 16 18.43 -1.71 -9.89
CA ASP A 16 18.59 -1.28 -11.28
C ASP A 16 17.21 -1.05 -11.93
N PRO A 17 17.00 0.06 -12.66
CA PRO A 17 15.77 0.36 -13.38
C PRO A 17 15.30 -0.72 -14.36
N ILE A 18 16.18 -1.61 -14.82
CA ILE A 18 15.83 -2.76 -15.66
C ILE A 18 14.81 -3.68 -14.97
N VAL A 19 14.83 -3.74 -13.63
CA VAL A 19 13.87 -4.50 -12.82
C VAL A 19 12.41 -4.04 -13.09
N ALA A 20 12.21 -2.73 -13.30
CA ALA A 20 10.90 -2.18 -13.62
C ALA A 20 10.46 -2.60 -15.04
N TYR A 21 11.38 -2.62 -15.99
CA TYR A 21 11.11 -3.10 -17.33
C TYR A 21 10.78 -4.59 -17.37
N ASP A 22 11.53 -5.43 -16.66
CA ASP A 22 11.27 -6.88 -16.58
C ASP A 22 9.93 -7.19 -15.92
N ALA A 23 9.57 -6.47 -14.86
CA ALA A 23 8.24 -6.59 -14.24
C ALA A 23 7.13 -6.15 -15.20
N THR A 24 7.37 -5.11 -15.99
CA THR A 24 6.47 -4.62 -17.04
C THR A 24 6.24 -5.68 -18.11
N LYS A 25 7.30 -6.29 -18.66
CA LYS A 25 7.20 -7.38 -19.65
C LYS A 25 6.34 -8.53 -19.14
N LYS A 26 6.62 -8.97 -17.89
CA LYS A 26 5.85 -10.02 -17.26
C LYS A 26 4.37 -9.67 -17.15
N ALA A 27 4.06 -8.44 -16.73
CA ALA A 27 2.67 -7.97 -16.57
C ALA A 27 1.94 -7.89 -17.94
N LEU A 28 2.58 -7.35 -18.97
CA LEU A 28 2.00 -7.28 -20.32
C LEU A 28 1.75 -8.67 -20.94
N SER A 29 2.57 -9.67 -20.61
CA SER A 29 2.36 -11.05 -21.06
C SER A 29 1.21 -11.74 -20.31
N GLU A 30 1.00 -11.42 -19.02
CA GLU A 30 -0.04 -12.05 -18.18
C GLU A 30 -1.42 -11.41 -18.39
N PHE A 31 -1.47 -10.08 -18.61
CA PHE A 31 -2.73 -9.32 -18.70
C PHE A 31 -2.93 -8.76 -20.13
N PRO A 32 -3.78 -9.39 -20.96
CA PRO A 32 -4.01 -8.93 -22.33
C PRO A 32 -4.79 -7.61 -22.40
N ASP A 33 -5.50 -7.23 -21.36
CA ASP A 33 -6.27 -5.99 -21.21
C ASP A 33 -5.46 -4.85 -20.57
N LEU A 34 -4.11 -5.00 -20.42
CA LEU A 34 -3.23 -4.04 -19.78
C LEU A 34 -2.39 -3.25 -20.80
N GLU A 35 -2.33 -1.94 -20.65
CA GLU A 35 -1.36 -1.02 -21.27
C GLU A 35 -0.50 -0.39 -20.16
N ILE A 36 0.82 -0.30 -20.36
CA ILE A 36 1.74 0.29 -19.40
C ILE A 36 2.46 1.49 -20.00
N THR A 37 2.52 2.59 -19.23
CA THR A 37 3.41 3.71 -19.48
C THR A 37 4.53 3.68 -18.45
N LEU A 38 5.76 3.36 -18.87
CA LEU A 38 6.93 3.27 -18.01
C LEU A 38 7.75 4.57 -18.12
N VAL A 39 7.87 5.28 -17.00
CA VAL A 39 8.77 6.43 -16.84
C VAL A 39 10.12 5.89 -16.40
N THR A 40 11.17 6.06 -17.21
CA THR A 40 12.47 5.44 -16.99
C THR A 40 13.62 6.24 -17.63
N ASN A 41 14.85 5.74 -17.50
CA ASN A 41 16.05 6.36 -18.07
C ASN A 41 16.31 5.90 -19.50
N GLN A 42 17.26 6.59 -20.18
CA GLN A 42 17.60 6.31 -21.58
C GLN A 42 18.12 4.87 -21.78
N HIS A 43 18.89 4.35 -20.83
CA HIS A 43 19.43 2.99 -20.93
C HIS A 43 18.34 1.92 -21.06
N VAL A 44 17.29 2.00 -20.24
CA VAL A 44 16.15 1.09 -20.30
C VAL A 44 15.34 1.30 -21.58
N ILE A 45 15.19 2.55 -22.05
CA ILE A 45 14.52 2.88 -23.31
C ILE A 45 15.24 2.21 -24.49
N ASP A 46 16.57 2.28 -24.54
CA ASP A 46 17.37 1.69 -25.60
C ASP A 46 17.21 0.16 -25.67
N ILE A 47 17.13 -0.50 -24.50
CA ILE A 47 16.85 -1.94 -24.41
C ILE A 47 15.43 -2.25 -24.88
N ALA A 48 14.44 -1.53 -24.38
CA ALA A 48 13.03 -1.78 -24.66
C ALA A 48 12.67 -1.57 -26.14
N ASN A 49 13.31 -0.60 -26.79
CA ASN A 49 13.11 -0.34 -28.23
C ASN A 49 13.56 -1.49 -29.14
N GLN A 50 14.44 -2.39 -28.66
CA GLN A 50 14.85 -3.57 -29.42
C GLN A 50 13.79 -4.69 -29.39
N GLU A 51 12.91 -4.71 -28.38
CA GLU A 51 11.92 -5.78 -28.17
C GLU A 51 10.52 -5.45 -28.73
N HIS A 52 10.20 -4.19 -29.05
CA HIS A 52 8.94 -3.72 -29.68
C HIS A 52 7.65 -4.26 -29.02
N LEU A 53 7.43 -3.95 -27.74
CA LEU A 53 6.22 -4.36 -27.03
C LEU A 53 5.04 -3.43 -27.35
N GLU A 54 3.99 -3.95 -28.04
CA GLU A 54 2.86 -3.16 -28.57
C GLU A 54 2.09 -2.33 -27.53
N ARG A 55 2.00 -2.80 -26.28
CA ARG A 55 1.21 -2.16 -25.22
C ARG A 55 2.08 -1.45 -24.19
N LEU A 56 3.33 -1.13 -24.53
CA LEU A 56 4.29 -0.40 -23.72
C LEU A 56 4.52 0.99 -24.34
N LYS A 57 4.34 2.02 -23.51
CA LYS A 57 4.77 3.39 -23.80
C LYS A 57 5.94 3.74 -22.89
N LEU A 58 6.94 4.43 -23.41
CA LEU A 58 8.15 4.81 -22.69
C LEU A 58 8.21 6.33 -22.56
N ILE A 59 8.55 6.81 -21.37
CA ILE A 59 8.79 8.23 -21.12
C ILE A 59 10.16 8.38 -20.49
N LEU A 60 11.01 9.20 -21.10
CA LEU A 60 12.32 9.52 -20.58
C LEU A 60 12.20 10.44 -19.37
N ALA A 61 12.82 10.04 -18.26
CA ALA A 61 13.09 10.90 -17.12
C ALA A 61 14.61 11.01 -16.91
N ASN A 62 15.14 12.23 -16.96
CA ASN A 62 16.55 12.49 -16.72
C ASN A 62 16.86 12.65 -15.23
N ASN A 63 15.84 13.01 -14.44
CA ASN A 63 15.95 13.27 -13.02
C ASN A 63 15.03 12.34 -12.22
N PHE A 64 15.49 11.90 -11.06
CA PHE A 64 14.71 11.11 -10.10
C PHE A 64 15.15 11.42 -8.68
N ALA A 65 14.25 11.21 -7.73
CA ALA A 65 14.56 11.36 -6.31
C ALA A 65 15.11 10.04 -5.73
N THR A 66 16.19 10.11 -5.00
CA THR A 66 16.80 8.97 -4.28
C THR A 66 16.16 8.77 -2.90
N GLN A 67 16.54 7.71 -2.19
CA GLN A 67 16.06 7.48 -0.83
C GLN A 67 16.63 8.47 0.20
N GLU A 68 17.74 9.17 -0.14
CA GLU A 68 18.41 10.13 0.72
C GLU A 68 17.91 11.57 0.50
N ASP A 69 17.19 11.82 -0.58
CA ASP A 69 16.71 13.16 -0.92
C ASP A 69 15.62 13.65 0.05
N ASN A 70 15.68 14.94 0.32
CA ASN A 70 14.67 15.64 1.12
C ASN A 70 13.46 16.02 0.25
N ILE A 71 12.29 16.09 0.86
CA ILE A 71 11.02 16.48 0.23
C ILE A 71 11.10 17.80 -0.55
N ASN A 72 12.02 18.71 -0.18
CA ASN A 72 12.17 19.98 -0.87
C ASN A 72 12.63 19.84 -2.34
N ILE A 73 13.18 18.69 -2.75
CA ILE A 73 13.57 18.41 -4.14
C ILE A 73 12.39 18.59 -5.11
N ILE A 74 11.14 18.34 -4.67
CA ILE A 74 9.95 18.54 -5.51
C ILE A 74 9.67 19.99 -5.89
N ARG A 75 10.27 20.96 -5.16
CA ARG A 75 10.14 22.39 -5.42
C ARG A 75 11.23 22.92 -6.35
N THR A 76 12.38 22.26 -6.39
CA THR A 76 13.54 22.65 -7.17
C THR A 76 13.61 21.97 -8.53
N HIS A 77 12.88 20.85 -8.69
CA HIS A 77 12.76 20.08 -9.93
C HIS A 77 11.27 19.91 -10.29
N ASN A 78 10.96 20.03 -11.57
CA ASN A 78 9.61 19.81 -12.11
C ASN A 78 9.51 18.55 -12.97
N ASP A 79 10.63 17.85 -13.15
CA ASP A 79 10.83 16.75 -14.10
C ASP A 79 11.35 15.46 -13.45
N LEU A 80 11.20 15.34 -12.12
CA LEU A 80 11.48 14.07 -11.43
C LEU A 80 10.59 12.96 -11.97
N SER A 81 11.10 11.75 -12.10
CA SER A 81 10.35 10.59 -12.61
C SER A 81 8.98 10.42 -11.91
N ILE A 82 8.92 10.57 -10.59
CA ILE A 82 7.68 10.51 -9.83
C ILE A 82 6.73 11.68 -10.17
N GLN A 83 7.24 12.87 -10.47
CA GLN A 83 6.40 14.01 -10.87
C GLN A 83 5.80 13.78 -12.25
N LEU A 84 6.60 13.31 -13.22
CA LEU A 84 6.12 12.93 -14.55
C LEU A 84 5.07 11.83 -14.47
N ALA A 85 5.30 10.79 -13.66
CA ALA A 85 4.36 9.71 -13.44
C ALA A 85 3.05 10.17 -12.79
N CYS A 86 3.11 11.08 -11.82
CA CYS A 86 1.91 11.70 -11.21
C CYS A 86 1.17 12.62 -12.19
N ASP A 87 1.86 13.31 -13.10
CA ASP A 87 1.24 14.13 -14.13
C ASP A 87 0.45 13.27 -15.14
N LEU A 88 0.98 12.11 -15.53
CA LEU A 88 0.24 11.14 -16.35
C LEU A 88 -1.08 10.73 -15.68
N LEU A 89 -1.02 10.46 -14.37
CA LEU A 89 -2.18 10.05 -13.60
C LEU A 89 -3.19 11.19 -13.46
N ALA A 90 -2.74 12.39 -13.10
CA ALA A 90 -3.59 13.58 -12.92
C ALA A 90 -4.29 13.99 -14.24
N ASN A 91 -3.60 13.85 -15.38
CA ASN A 91 -4.11 14.18 -16.71
C ASN A 91 -4.93 13.03 -17.37
N ASN A 92 -5.29 11.98 -16.62
CA ASN A 92 -6.06 10.81 -17.10
C ASN A 92 -5.39 10.05 -18.28
N GLN A 93 -4.08 10.14 -18.43
CA GLN A 93 -3.32 9.36 -19.42
C GLN A 93 -3.13 7.92 -18.94
N VAL A 94 -3.10 7.69 -17.63
CA VAL A 94 -3.16 6.38 -16.97
C VAL A 94 -4.27 6.35 -15.92
N ASP A 95 -4.74 5.15 -15.57
CA ASP A 95 -5.85 4.92 -14.63
C ASP A 95 -5.37 4.66 -13.21
N GLY A 96 -4.10 4.25 -13.06
CA GLY A 96 -3.43 4.03 -11.78
C GLY A 96 -1.92 4.13 -11.92
N LEU A 97 -1.22 4.34 -10.81
CA LEU A 97 0.24 4.50 -10.75
C LEU A 97 0.87 3.51 -9.78
N VAL A 98 2.00 2.93 -10.19
CA VAL A 98 2.87 2.11 -9.32
C VAL A 98 4.23 2.79 -9.23
N THR A 99 4.75 2.95 -8.02
CA THR A 99 6.09 3.51 -7.75
C THR A 99 6.76 2.77 -6.60
N SER A 100 8.08 2.72 -6.58
CA SER A 100 8.89 2.20 -5.45
C SER A 100 9.89 3.23 -4.92
N GLY A 101 9.75 4.50 -5.32
CA GLY A 101 10.60 5.60 -4.91
C GLY A 101 10.52 5.97 -3.42
N ASN A 102 11.12 7.08 -3.04
CA ASN A 102 11.12 7.61 -1.67
C ASN A 102 9.70 7.87 -1.17
N THR A 103 9.33 7.32 0.00
CA THR A 103 7.96 7.38 0.53
C THR A 103 7.49 8.81 0.79
N GLY A 104 8.33 9.65 1.43
CA GLY A 104 7.96 11.03 1.74
C GLY A 104 7.76 11.88 0.48
N ILE A 105 8.64 11.72 -0.50
CA ILE A 105 8.56 12.43 -1.78
C ILE A 105 7.36 11.94 -2.59
N THR A 106 7.10 10.62 -2.61
CA THR A 106 5.91 10.05 -3.27
C THR A 106 4.62 10.61 -2.67
N ILE A 107 4.49 10.61 -1.34
CA ILE A 107 3.32 11.14 -0.62
C ILE A 107 3.09 12.61 -0.94
N ALA A 108 4.14 13.43 -0.87
CA ALA A 108 4.03 14.86 -1.15
C ALA A 108 3.70 15.15 -2.61
N THR A 109 4.34 14.47 -3.56
CA THR A 109 4.06 14.63 -4.99
C THR A 109 2.63 14.20 -5.31
N ALA A 110 2.17 13.06 -4.78
CA ALA A 110 0.81 12.57 -4.95
C ALA A 110 -0.22 13.57 -4.41
N PHE A 111 0.03 14.13 -3.21
CA PHE A 111 -0.88 15.13 -2.63
C PHE A 111 -0.99 16.39 -3.50
N VAL A 112 0.13 16.90 -3.98
CA VAL A 112 0.17 18.17 -4.77
C VAL A 112 -0.39 17.96 -6.17
N LYS A 113 -0.03 16.88 -6.86
CA LYS A 113 -0.35 16.66 -8.27
C LYS A 113 -1.67 15.94 -8.50
N VAL A 114 -2.01 14.95 -7.68
CA VAL A 114 -3.20 14.13 -7.82
C VAL A 114 -4.34 14.65 -6.93
N GLY A 115 -4.02 15.03 -5.70
CA GLY A 115 -4.99 15.49 -4.70
C GLY A 115 -5.84 14.37 -4.13
N THR A 116 -6.67 14.74 -3.14
CA THR A 116 -7.60 13.83 -2.46
C THR A 116 -9.01 13.91 -3.03
N TYR A 117 -9.88 12.95 -2.72
CA TYR A 117 -11.33 13.09 -2.95
C TYR A 117 -11.86 14.39 -2.34
N SER A 118 -12.93 14.94 -2.93
CA SER A 118 -13.43 16.30 -2.61
C SER A 118 -13.70 16.54 -1.13
N ASN A 119 -14.10 15.50 -0.42
CA ASN A 119 -14.53 15.57 0.98
C ASN A 119 -13.50 14.98 1.96
N ILE A 120 -12.32 14.63 1.48
CA ILE A 120 -11.23 14.06 2.28
C ILE A 120 -10.04 15.00 2.21
N ASN A 121 -9.47 15.31 3.36
CA ASN A 121 -8.27 16.14 3.45
C ASN A 121 -6.99 15.33 3.71
N LYS A 122 -7.13 14.03 4.04
CA LYS A 122 -6.00 13.14 4.32
C LYS A 122 -6.25 11.74 3.75
N PHE A 123 -5.35 11.29 2.90
CA PHE A 123 -5.29 9.90 2.46
C PHE A 123 -4.42 9.08 3.41
N GLY A 124 -4.64 7.78 3.50
CA GLY A 124 -3.86 6.86 4.34
C GLY A 124 -3.04 5.86 3.52
N LEU A 125 -1.90 5.46 4.06
CA LEU A 125 -1.06 4.40 3.50
C LEU A 125 -1.51 3.05 4.07
N MET A 126 -2.16 2.22 3.25
CA MET A 126 -2.70 0.93 3.63
C MET A 126 -1.79 -0.21 3.19
N ILE A 127 -1.47 -1.11 4.10
CA ILE A 127 -0.72 -2.34 3.82
C ILE A 127 -1.56 -3.58 4.10
N THR A 128 -1.21 -4.67 3.43
CA THR A 128 -1.71 -6.03 3.69
C THR A 128 -0.62 -6.84 4.40
N MET A 129 -0.99 -7.56 5.45
CA MET A 129 -0.06 -8.41 6.20
C MET A 129 -0.59 -9.84 6.31
N PRO A 130 0.27 -10.86 6.16
CA PRO A 130 -0.08 -12.23 6.49
C PRO A 130 -0.21 -12.39 8.01
N THR A 131 -1.02 -13.35 8.43
CA THR A 131 -1.14 -13.73 9.85
C THR A 131 -0.49 -15.09 10.10
N MET A 132 -0.45 -15.50 11.36
CA MET A 132 -0.03 -16.86 11.76
C MET A 132 -1.04 -17.94 11.32
N ILE A 133 -2.26 -17.56 10.96
CA ILE A 133 -3.31 -18.46 10.46
C ILE A 133 -3.15 -18.61 8.94
N ASP A 134 -3.24 -19.86 8.45
CA ASP A 134 -3.12 -20.16 7.02
C ASP A 134 -4.18 -19.40 6.21
N ASN A 135 -3.73 -18.77 5.12
CA ASN A 135 -4.55 -17.97 4.19
C ASN A 135 -5.34 -16.81 4.81
N LYS A 136 -5.06 -16.44 6.06
CA LYS A 136 -5.66 -15.28 6.68
C LYS A 136 -4.77 -14.06 6.58
N LEU A 137 -5.35 -12.98 6.06
CA LEU A 137 -4.72 -11.67 5.93
C LEU A 137 -5.35 -10.68 6.91
N VAL A 138 -4.59 -9.65 7.23
CA VAL A 138 -5.06 -8.46 7.94
C VAL A 138 -4.59 -7.21 7.21
N TRP A 139 -5.29 -6.13 7.41
CA TRP A 139 -5.00 -4.84 6.77
C TRP A 139 -4.80 -3.78 7.82
N LEU A 140 -3.78 -2.96 7.64
CA LEU A 140 -3.43 -1.85 8.53
C LEU A 140 -3.41 -0.53 7.76
N ILE A 141 -4.09 0.49 8.28
CA ILE A 141 -4.11 1.87 7.79
C ILE A 141 -4.14 2.83 9.01
N ASP A 142 -3.41 3.92 9.08
CA ASP A 142 -2.39 4.46 8.19
C ASP A 142 -1.00 4.00 8.67
N THR A 143 -0.11 3.67 7.75
CA THR A 143 1.25 3.19 8.09
C THR A 143 2.34 4.21 7.82
N GLY A 144 1.99 5.49 7.75
CA GLY A 144 3.01 6.54 7.68
C GLY A 144 2.73 7.72 6.76
N ALA A 145 1.51 7.88 6.23
CA ALA A 145 1.17 9.06 5.45
C ALA A 145 0.91 10.29 6.35
N ASN A 146 0.26 10.13 7.50
CA ASN A 146 -0.13 11.25 8.36
C ASN A 146 0.20 11.01 9.83
N VAL A 147 1.12 11.81 10.36
CA VAL A 147 1.51 11.75 11.78
C VAL A 147 0.35 12.15 12.70
N LYS A 148 -0.39 13.19 12.34
CA LYS A 148 -1.55 13.68 13.10
C LYS A 148 -2.81 13.55 12.25
N VAL A 149 -3.88 13.07 12.84
CA VAL A 149 -5.20 12.88 12.24
C VAL A 149 -6.28 13.33 13.21
N THR A 150 -7.50 13.57 12.72
CA THR A 150 -8.71 13.77 13.52
C THR A 150 -9.49 12.44 13.63
N GLY A 151 -10.45 12.36 14.53
CA GLY A 151 -11.35 11.21 14.58
C GLY A 151 -12.12 11.01 13.28
N LYS A 152 -12.50 12.10 12.62
CA LYS A 152 -13.10 12.05 11.26
C LYS A 152 -12.18 11.37 10.25
N ASN A 153 -10.87 11.65 10.25
CA ASN A 153 -9.95 11.00 9.31
C ASN A 153 -9.83 9.49 9.58
N LEU A 154 -9.79 9.06 10.84
CA LEU A 154 -9.78 7.65 11.22
C LEU A 154 -11.08 6.93 10.77
N TYR A 155 -12.23 7.60 10.89
CA TYR A 155 -13.50 7.11 10.38
C TYR A 155 -13.52 7.00 8.85
N GLU A 156 -13.00 7.99 8.13
CA GLU A 156 -12.84 7.96 6.68
C GLU A 156 -11.94 6.79 6.24
N TYR A 157 -10.86 6.51 6.98
CA TYR A 157 -10.01 5.33 6.75
C TYR A 157 -10.80 4.02 6.92
N ALA A 158 -11.68 3.93 7.94
CA ALA A 158 -12.50 2.76 8.15
C ALA A 158 -13.40 2.45 6.94
N ILE A 159 -14.01 3.48 6.37
CA ILE A 159 -14.86 3.36 5.18
C ILE A 159 -14.06 2.90 3.98
N MET A 160 -12.96 3.58 3.69
CA MET A 160 -12.14 3.31 2.51
C MET A 160 -11.59 1.89 2.51
N ILE A 161 -11.03 1.46 3.64
CA ILE A 161 -10.43 0.12 3.74
C ILE A 161 -11.49 -0.98 3.78
N ASN A 162 -12.68 -0.72 4.36
CA ASN A 162 -13.81 -1.63 4.31
C ASN A 162 -14.24 -1.92 2.86
N VAL A 163 -14.36 -0.89 2.03
CA VAL A 163 -14.66 -1.04 0.59
C VAL A 163 -13.57 -1.85 -0.11
N TYR A 164 -12.30 -1.53 0.13
CA TYR A 164 -11.18 -2.24 -0.47
C TYR A 164 -11.21 -3.73 -0.12
N VAL A 165 -11.28 -4.07 1.17
CA VAL A 165 -11.24 -5.45 1.65
C VAL A 165 -12.46 -6.23 1.15
N SER A 166 -13.64 -5.65 1.20
CA SER A 166 -14.87 -6.30 0.75
C SER A 166 -14.83 -6.59 -0.76
N LYS A 167 -14.35 -5.67 -1.59
CA LYS A 167 -14.35 -5.83 -3.05
C LYS A 167 -13.17 -6.65 -3.57
N ILE A 168 -11.99 -6.51 -2.99
CA ILE A 168 -10.79 -7.24 -3.46
C ILE A 168 -10.77 -8.65 -2.91
N HIS A 169 -11.04 -8.81 -1.62
CA HIS A 169 -10.89 -10.10 -0.92
C HIS A 169 -12.20 -10.84 -0.70
N ASN A 170 -13.35 -10.28 -1.16
CA ASN A 170 -14.68 -10.87 -1.04
C ASN A 170 -15.11 -11.17 0.41
N ILE A 171 -14.64 -10.35 1.37
CA ILE A 171 -15.04 -10.43 2.77
C ILE A 171 -16.16 -9.41 2.97
N MET A 172 -17.43 -9.89 3.02
CA MET A 172 -18.62 -9.03 3.02
C MET A 172 -18.68 -8.06 4.21
N HIS A 173 -18.29 -8.51 5.40
CA HIS A 173 -18.32 -7.74 6.66
C HIS A 173 -17.02 -7.91 7.44
N PRO A 174 -15.89 -7.35 6.95
CA PRO A 174 -14.62 -7.46 7.65
C PRO A 174 -14.70 -6.77 9.01
N ARG A 175 -14.15 -7.40 10.04
CA ARG A 175 -14.13 -6.85 11.40
C ARG A 175 -13.13 -5.71 11.46
N ILE A 176 -13.59 -4.54 11.90
CA ILE A 176 -12.80 -3.32 11.96
C ILE A 176 -12.46 -3.01 13.43
N GLY A 177 -11.17 -2.94 13.75
CA GLY A 177 -10.67 -2.52 15.06
C GLY A 177 -9.93 -1.19 14.99
N LEU A 178 -10.14 -0.32 15.95
CA LEU A 178 -9.39 0.92 16.12
C LEU A 178 -8.26 0.66 17.12
N ILE A 179 -7.00 0.79 16.68
CA ILE A 179 -5.83 0.56 17.53
C ILE A 179 -5.80 1.59 18.65
N ASN A 180 -5.68 1.10 19.88
CA ASN A 180 -5.62 1.91 21.09
C ASN A 180 -4.66 1.29 22.12
N ILE A 181 -4.38 2.00 23.20
CA ILE A 181 -3.53 1.59 24.32
C ILE A 181 -4.21 0.60 25.28
N GLY A 182 -5.47 0.28 25.05
CA GLY A 182 -6.30 -0.66 25.79
C GLY A 182 -7.69 -0.69 25.18
N THR A 183 -8.49 -1.68 25.56
CA THR A 183 -9.82 -1.92 24.98
C THR A 183 -10.96 -1.14 25.66
N GLU A 184 -10.67 -0.46 26.80
CA GLU A 184 -11.66 0.28 27.58
C GLU A 184 -12.00 1.62 26.90
N GLU A 185 -13.28 1.98 26.89
CA GLU A 185 -13.81 3.17 26.18
C GLU A 185 -13.22 4.51 26.67
N HIS A 186 -12.77 4.61 27.91
CA HIS A 186 -12.17 5.82 28.46
C HIS A 186 -10.71 6.02 28.06
N LYS A 187 -10.02 4.97 27.55
CA LYS A 187 -8.62 5.03 27.16
C LYS A 187 -8.42 5.66 25.77
N GLY A 188 -7.21 6.13 25.53
CA GLY A 188 -6.79 6.69 24.26
C GLY A 188 -6.94 8.20 24.18
N LEU A 189 -6.50 8.73 23.05
CA LEU A 189 -6.53 10.16 22.73
C LEU A 189 -7.95 10.59 22.32
N ASP A 190 -8.22 11.89 22.33
CA ASP A 190 -9.54 12.42 22.02
C ASP A 190 -9.95 12.09 20.57
N GLU A 191 -9.02 12.10 19.60
CA GLU A 191 -9.29 11.66 18.24
C GLU A 191 -9.69 10.18 18.15
N HIS A 192 -9.21 9.31 19.05
CA HIS A 192 -9.64 7.90 19.09
C HIS A 192 -11.08 7.77 19.59
N LYS A 193 -11.45 8.54 20.61
CA LYS A 193 -12.82 8.56 21.18
C LYS A 193 -13.81 9.13 20.17
N GLU A 194 -13.43 10.21 19.46
CA GLU A 194 -14.21 10.77 18.35
C GLU A 194 -14.43 9.73 17.24
N ALA A 195 -13.35 9.05 16.80
CA ALA A 195 -13.43 8.02 15.78
C ALA A 195 -14.30 6.83 16.22
N ASP A 196 -14.15 6.36 17.47
CA ASP A 196 -14.95 5.27 18.04
C ASP A 196 -16.44 5.59 17.98
N ALA A 197 -16.83 6.81 18.39
CA ALA A 197 -18.22 7.26 18.32
C ALA A 197 -18.76 7.31 16.89
N LEU A 198 -17.96 7.85 15.94
CA LEU A 198 -18.36 7.94 14.53
C LEU A 198 -18.50 6.55 13.87
N ILE A 199 -17.56 5.63 14.13
CA ILE A 199 -17.59 4.29 13.56
C ILE A 199 -18.74 3.47 14.14
N LYS A 200 -18.98 3.53 15.44
CA LYS A 200 -20.13 2.87 16.12
C LYS A 200 -21.47 3.32 15.54
N HIS A 201 -21.58 4.57 15.17
CA HIS A 201 -22.83 5.12 14.58
C HIS A 201 -23.10 4.63 13.15
N ASN A 202 -22.08 4.17 12.45
CA ASN A 202 -22.19 3.65 11.09
C ASN A 202 -22.45 2.14 11.10
N HIS A 203 -23.72 1.74 11.13
CA HIS A 203 -24.14 0.33 11.17
C HIS A 203 -23.80 -0.49 9.91
N SER A 204 -23.28 0.15 8.84
CA SER A 204 -22.79 -0.57 7.66
C SER A 204 -21.37 -1.15 7.88
N LEU A 205 -20.66 -0.71 8.92
CA LEU A 205 -19.34 -1.17 9.30
C LEU A 205 -19.45 -2.23 10.41
N ASN A 206 -18.74 -3.33 10.27
CA ASN A 206 -18.62 -4.34 11.33
C ASN A 206 -17.52 -3.96 12.32
N TYR A 207 -17.80 -2.96 13.15
CA TYR A 207 -16.85 -2.42 14.11
C TYR A 207 -16.81 -3.24 15.39
N VAL A 208 -15.62 -3.64 15.82
CA VAL A 208 -15.37 -4.45 17.02
C VAL A 208 -14.84 -3.64 18.21
N GLY A 209 -14.73 -2.33 18.08
CA GLY A 209 -14.25 -1.44 19.14
C GLY A 209 -12.72 -1.22 19.11
N PHE A 210 -12.18 -0.80 20.25
CA PHE A 210 -10.75 -0.66 20.45
C PHE A 210 -10.04 -2.01 20.50
N VAL A 211 -8.87 -2.07 19.88
CA VAL A 211 -8.01 -3.27 19.82
C VAL A 211 -6.57 -2.89 20.16
N GLU A 212 -5.85 -3.81 20.79
CA GLU A 212 -4.42 -3.66 21.05
C GLU A 212 -3.59 -4.28 19.91
N PRO A 213 -2.41 -3.73 19.59
CA PRO A 213 -1.60 -4.21 18.46
C PRO A 213 -0.94 -5.58 18.68
N ASN A 214 -0.95 -6.13 19.89
CA ASN A 214 -0.33 -7.42 20.26
C ASN A 214 -0.91 -8.62 19.45
N ASN A 215 -2.17 -8.54 19.02
CA ASN A 215 -2.86 -9.61 18.29
C ASN A 215 -2.91 -9.39 16.76
N ILE A 216 -2.26 -8.36 16.24
CA ILE A 216 -2.37 -7.98 14.83
C ILE A 216 -1.94 -9.13 13.88
N LEU A 217 -0.84 -9.83 14.19
CA LEU A 217 -0.36 -10.96 13.39
C LEU A 217 -1.15 -12.26 13.61
N THR A 218 -2.06 -12.30 14.56
CA THR A 218 -2.99 -13.43 14.73
C THR A 218 -4.30 -13.20 13.98
N GLY A 219 -4.65 -11.95 13.70
CA GLY A 219 -5.94 -11.57 13.15
C GLY A 219 -7.11 -12.04 14.02
N LYS A 220 -6.89 -12.21 15.34
CA LYS A 220 -7.91 -12.74 16.26
C LYS A 220 -9.00 -11.71 16.53
N ASP A 221 -8.59 -10.47 16.79
CA ASP A 221 -9.51 -9.43 17.26
C ASP A 221 -10.21 -8.73 16.09
N ALA A 222 -9.47 -8.43 15.03
CA ALA A 222 -9.99 -7.76 13.85
C ALA A 222 -9.37 -8.31 12.55
N ASP A 223 -9.95 -7.94 11.42
CA ASP A 223 -9.40 -8.19 10.08
C ASP A 223 -8.75 -6.89 9.55
N ILE A 224 -9.31 -5.74 9.91
CA ILE A 224 -8.85 -4.39 9.59
C ILE A 224 -8.45 -3.67 10.87
N TYR A 225 -7.27 -3.07 10.86
CA TYR A 225 -6.72 -2.27 11.95
C TYR A 225 -6.53 -0.83 11.50
N ILE A 226 -7.07 0.12 12.28
CA ILE A 226 -7.05 1.55 11.97
C ILE A 226 -6.22 2.27 13.01
N CYS A 227 -5.33 3.16 12.58
CA CYS A 227 -4.55 4.05 13.43
C CYS A 227 -4.10 5.29 12.67
N ASN A 228 -3.45 6.23 13.36
CA ASN A 228 -2.70 7.31 12.71
C ASN A 228 -1.38 6.78 12.14
N GLY A 229 -0.78 7.51 11.18
CA GLY A 229 0.44 7.09 10.51
C GLY A 229 1.66 7.00 11.42
N TYR A 230 1.70 7.75 12.52
CA TYR A 230 2.77 7.63 13.52
C TYR A 230 2.73 6.26 14.19
N THR A 231 1.59 5.89 14.75
CA THR A 231 1.37 4.59 15.40
C THR A 231 1.58 3.43 14.41
N GLY A 232 0.97 3.52 13.23
CA GLY A 232 1.08 2.46 12.23
C GLY A 232 2.50 2.25 11.71
N ASN A 233 3.27 3.33 11.51
CA ASN A 233 4.67 3.21 11.09
C ASN A 233 5.55 2.59 12.19
N ILE A 234 5.32 2.95 13.48
CA ILE A 234 6.01 2.31 14.61
C ILE A 234 5.71 0.82 14.64
N ILE A 235 4.42 0.43 14.57
CA ILE A 235 4.01 -0.99 14.54
C ILE A 235 4.70 -1.72 13.39
N LEU A 236 4.62 -1.19 12.17
CA LEU A 236 5.22 -1.79 10.99
C LEU A 236 6.73 -1.97 11.15
N LYS A 237 7.45 -0.92 11.55
CA LYS A 237 8.91 -0.98 11.72
C LYS A 237 9.35 -1.90 12.85
N THR A 238 8.58 -1.97 13.92
CA THR A 238 8.83 -2.92 15.01
C THR A 238 8.65 -4.35 14.53
N LEU A 239 7.57 -4.65 13.80
CA LEU A 239 7.34 -5.99 13.23
C LEU A 239 8.44 -6.37 12.23
N GLU A 240 8.80 -5.47 11.29
CA GLU A 240 9.90 -5.69 10.36
C GLU A 240 11.23 -5.99 11.06
N GLY A 241 11.56 -5.19 12.08
CA GLY A 241 12.77 -5.35 12.90
C GLY A 241 12.80 -6.68 13.66
N THR A 242 11.68 -7.03 14.30
CA THR A 242 11.53 -8.28 15.05
C THR A 242 11.68 -9.50 14.12
N MET A 243 11.04 -9.49 12.96
CA MET A 243 11.14 -10.59 12.00
C MET A 243 12.57 -10.74 11.44
N LYS A 244 13.26 -9.63 11.15
CA LYS A 244 14.68 -9.64 10.75
C LYS A 244 15.58 -10.21 11.86
N MET A 245 15.35 -9.82 13.11
CA MET A 245 16.09 -10.31 14.27
C MET A 245 15.91 -11.82 14.44
N ILE A 246 14.67 -12.32 14.42
CA ILE A 246 14.37 -13.75 14.53
C ILE A 246 15.02 -14.53 13.39
N GLY A 247 14.87 -14.07 12.14
CA GLY A 247 15.48 -14.71 10.97
C GLY A 247 17.02 -14.74 11.05
N SER A 248 17.66 -13.66 11.50
CA SER A 248 19.11 -13.57 11.69
C SER A 248 19.60 -14.52 12.79
N PHE A 249 18.89 -14.54 13.92
CA PHE A 249 19.20 -15.45 15.02
C PHE A 249 19.13 -16.92 14.57
N LEU A 250 18.04 -17.33 13.96
CA LEU A 250 17.87 -18.69 13.47
C LEU A 250 18.96 -19.05 12.45
N LYS A 251 19.27 -18.15 11.49
CA LYS A 251 20.33 -18.36 10.51
C LYS A 251 21.70 -18.54 11.17
N THR A 252 22.00 -17.79 12.22
CA THR A 252 23.27 -17.87 12.95
C THR A 252 23.38 -19.17 13.73
N GLU A 253 22.31 -19.57 14.44
CA GLU A 253 22.30 -20.81 15.22
C GLU A 253 22.41 -22.07 14.34
N TYR A 254 21.67 -22.10 13.22
CA TYR A 254 21.70 -23.25 12.31
C TYR A 254 22.99 -23.36 11.47
N LYS A 255 23.83 -22.32 11.42
CA LYS A 255 25.17 -22.42 10.80
C LYS A 255 26.20 -23.14 11.66
N LYS A 256 25.94 -23.32 12.97
CA LYS A 256 26.85 -24.06 13.86
C LYS A 256 26.87 -25.54 13.45
N TRP A 257 28.05 -26.17 13.39
CA TRP A 257 28.22 -27.51 12.88
C TRP A 257 27.35 -28.56 13.58
N PHE A 258 27.14 -28.45 14.90
CA PHE A 258 26.29 -29.36 15.68
C PHE A 258 24.78 -29.18 15.44
N ASN A 259 24.38 -28.06 14.80
CA ASN A 259 23.00 -27.79 14.45
C ASN A 259 22.66 -28.14 12.98
N LEU A 260 23.59 -28.65 12.18
CA LEU A 260 23.35 -29.00 10.79
C LEU A 260 22.34 -30.14 10.63
N PHE A 261 22.41 -31.15 11.48
CA PHE A 261 21.45 -32.26 11.48
C PHE A 261 20.06 -31.81 11.94
N PRO A 262 19.88 -31.15 13.10
CA PRO A 262 18.63 -30.49 13.48
C PRO A 262 18.06 -29.55 12.40
N TYR A 263 18.91 -28.77 11.71
CA TYR A 263 18.49 -27.92 10.58
C TYR A 263 17.86 -28.76 9.47
N ALA A 264 18.50 -29.87 9.05
CA ALA A 264 17.97 -30.70 7.99
C ALA A 264 16.59 -31.28 8.35
N LEU A 265 16.39 -31.69 9.60
CA LEU A 265 15.10 -32.19 10.09
C LEU A 265 14.01 -31.11 10.15
N ASN A 266 14.37 -29.87 10.52
CA ASN A 266 13.42 -28.77 10.73
C ASN A 266 13.30 -27.85 9.51
N LYS A 267 14.01 -28.10 8.42
CA LYS A 267 14.05 -27.24 7.22
C LYS A 267 12.65 -26.92 6.71
N HIS A 268 11.76 -27.91 6.67
CA HIS A 268 10.38 -27.72 6.20
C HIS A 268 9.57 -26.72 7.06
N ILE A 269 9.84 -26.67 8.39
CA ILE A 269 9.19 -25.70 9.30
C ILE A 269 9.74 -24.30 9.04
N LEU A 270 11.05 -24.19 8.84
CA LEU A 270 11.71 -22.92 8.55
C LEU A 270 11.31 -22.36 7.19
N ASP A 271 11.19 -23.22 6.18
CA ASP A 271 10.71 -22.83 4.86
C ASP A 271 9.24 -22.34 4.94
N LYS A 272 8.37 -23.06 5.66
CA LYS A 272 7.00 -22.60 5.95
C LYS A 272 6.96 -21.23 6.64
N LEU A 273 7.81 -21.02 7.65
CA LEU A 273 7.88 -19.72 8.33
C LEU A 273 8.33 -18.61 7.39
N LYS A 274 9.37 -18.87 6.59
CA LYS A 274 9.88 -17.94 5.59
C LYS A 274 8.83 -17.62 4.53
N ASP A 275 8.13 -18.61 4.01
CA ASP A 275 7.09 -18.42 2.98
C ASP A 275 5.89 -17.66 3.55
N ARG A 276 5.52 -17.91 4.82
CA ARG A 276 4.45 -17.22 5.52
C ARG A 276 4.70 -15.72 5.61
N PHE A 277 5.92 -15.32 5.95
CA PHE A 277 6.30 -13.92 6.09
C PHE A 277 7.02 -13.36 4.86
N ASN A 278 6.95 -14.09 3.74
CA ASN A 278 7.43 -13.57 2.46
C ASN A 278 6.57 -12.38 2.04
N ALA A 279 7.21 -11.22 1.87
CA ALA A 279 6.52 -10.00 1.47
C ALA A 279 6.12 -9.99 -0.02
N ASN A 280 6.61 -10.92 -0.85
CA ASN A 280 6.38 -10.87 -2.30
C ASN A 280 4.90 -10.85 -2.70
N PRO A 281 3.99 -11.64 -2.10
CA PRO A 281 2.57 -11.59 -2.43
C PRO A 281 1.85 -10.30 -2.02
N TRP A 282 2.45 -9.50 -1.12
CA TRP A 282 1.85 -8.32 -0.47
C TRP A 282 2.75 -7.09 -0.58
N ALA A 283 3.53 -6.99 -1.63
CA ALA A 283 4.67 -6.07 -1.76
C ALA A 283 4.30 -4.58 -1.86
N GLY A 284 3.01 -4.23 -1.98
CA GLY A 284 2.58 -2.86 -2.22
C GLY A 284 1.69 -2.30 -1.11
N ALA A 285 1.81 -1.00 -0.88
CA ALA A 285 0.93 -0.21 -0.04
C ALA A 285 0.06 0.71 -0.91
N TYR A 286 -1.26 0.72 -0.69
CA TYR A 286 -2.15 1.65 -1.38
C TYR A 286 -2.20 3.00 -0.68
N LEU A 287 -2.20 4.08 -1.44
CA LEU A 287 -2.53 5.41 -0.96
C LEU A 287 -4.06 5.60 -1.12
N LEU A 288 -4.82 5.21 -0.08
CA LEU A 288 -6.29 5.29 -0.10
C LEU A 288 -6.76 6.69 0.26
N GLY A 289 -7.63 7.27 -0.56
CA GLY A 289 -8.17 8.62 -0.40
C GLY A 289 -7.68 9.64 -1.41
N LEU A 290 -6.75 9.26 -2.29
CA LEU A 290 -6.38 10.06 -3.46
C LEU A 290 -7.47 9.97 -4.54
N LYS A 291 -7.66 11.03 -5.34
CA LYS A 291 -8.57 11.04 -6.50
C LYS A 291 -8.29 9.93 -7.51
N LYS A 292 -7.04 9.52 -7.58
CA LYS A 292 -6.58 8.43 -8.46
C LYS A 292 -5.66 7.49 -7.69
N PRO A 293 -5.73 6.18 -7.95
CA PRO A 293 -5.00 5.20 -7.15
C PRO A 293 -3.50 5.20 -7.41
N ILE A 294 -2.76 5.13 -6.32
CA ILE A 294 -1.31 4.91 -6.33
C ILE A 294 -0.98 3.72 -5.43
N ILE A 295 -0.14 2.81 -5.91
CA ILE A 295 0.52 1.78 -5.11
C ILE A 295 1.98 2.15 -4.95
N LYS A 296 2.44 2.13 -3.71
CA LYS A 296 3.83 2.33 -3.33
C LYS A 296 4.46 0.99 -2.94
N GLY A 297 5.41 0.50 -3.74
CA GLY A 297 6.26 -0.65 -3.41
C GLY A 297 7.37 -0.28 -2.42
N HIS A 298 8.13 -1.27 -1.95
CA HIS A 298 9.32 -1.04 -1.11
C HIS A 298 10.48 -0.46 -1.92
N SER A 299 11.40 0.31 -1.30
CA SER A 299 12.56 0.88 -1.99
C SER A 299 13.52 -0.18 -2.58
N ARG A 300 13.54 -1.38 -1.99
CA ARG A 300 14.32 -2.56 -2.45
C ARG A 300 13.48 -3.56 -3.23
N THR A 301 12.42 -3.08 -3.88
CA THR A 301 11.51 -3.92 -4.67
C THR A 301 12.28 -4.66 -5.77
N ASN A 302 12.12 -5.98 -5.83
CA ASN A 302 12.60 -6.81 -6.93
C ASN A 302 11.51 -6.96 -8.02
N GLN A 303 11.84 -7.63 -9.12
CA GLN A 303 10.93 -7.86 -10.25
C GLN A 303 9.60 -8.47 -9.82
N GLU A 304 9.61 -9.53 -8.99
CA GLU A 304 8.39 -10.23 -8.55
C GLU A 304 7.50 -9.35 -7.66
N GLN A 305 8.12 -8.54 -6.80
CA GLN A 305 7.40 -7.60 -5.95
C GLN A 305 6.78 -6.47 -6.77
N LEU A 306 7.50 -5.93 -7.74
CA LEU A 306 6.96 -4.88 -8.61
C LEU A 306 5.85 -5.42 -9.51
N PHE A 307 6.03 -6.61 -10.08
CA PHE A 307 4.96 -7.32 -10.78
C PHE A 307 3.73 -7.51 -9.90
N THR A 308 3.91 -7.87 -8.63
CA THR A 308 2.80 -7.97 -7.67
C THR A 308 2.08 -6.64 -7.47
N CYS A 309 2.80 -5.52 -7.35
CA CYS A 309 2.19 -4.19 -7.29
C CYS A 309 1.36 -3.86 -8.54
N ILE A 310 1.88 -4.21 -9.74
CA ILE A 310 1.15 -4.03 -11.01
C ILE A 310 -0.13 -4.88 -11.02
N ARG A 311 -0.04 -6.16 -10.63
CA ARG A 311 -1.18 -7.08 -10.53
C ARG A 311 -2.24 -6.58 -9.53
N MET A 312 -1.81 -6.06 -8.37
CA MET A 312 -2.71 -5.46 -7.38
C MET A 312 -3.45 -4.27 -7.98
N MET A 313 -2.76 -3.36 -8.67
CA MET A 313 -3.37 -2.21 -9.32
C MET A 313 -4.34 -2.63 -10.41
N HIS A 314 -3.95 -3.53 -11.30
CA HIS A 314 -4.79 -4.07 -12.35
C HIS A 314 -6.11 -4.65 -11.79
N ASN A 315 -6.02 -5.50 -10.76
CA ASN A 315 -7.19 -6.09 -10.11
C ASN A 315 -8.12 -5.05 -9.48
N ALA A 316 -7.56 -4.04 -8.82
CA ALA A 316 -8.34 -2.99 -8.17
C ALA A 316 -9.06 -2.09 -9.19
N LEU A 317 -8.39 -1.75 -10.30
CA LEU A 317 -8.99 -0.99 -11.40
C LEU A 317 -10.09 -1.80 -12.09
N LYS A 318 -9.84 -3.07 -12.39
CA LYS A 318 -10.80 -3.98 -13.02
C LYS A 318 -12.08 -4.15 -12.19
N LYS A 319 -11.95 -4.19 -10.87
CA LYS A 319 -13.08 -4.24 -9.93
C LYS A 319 -13.69 -2.87 -9.59
N GLN A 320 -13.21 -1.79 -10.20
CA GLN A 320 -13.66 -0.40 -9.98
C GLN A 320 -13.68 0.03 -8.49
N VAL A 321 -12.74 -0.47 -7.70
CA VAL A 321 -12.73 -0.30 -6.24
C VAL A 321 -12.71 1.17 -5.84
N PHE A 322 -11.92 1.99 -6.50
CA PHE A 322 -11.75 3.41 -6.18
C PHE A 322 -12.99 4.23 -6.51
N LYS A 323 -13.72 3.89 -7.58
CA LYS A 323 -15.00 4.52 -7.92
C LYS A 323 -16.07 4.19 -6.87
N ILE A 324 -16.13 2.94 -6.41
CA ILE A 324 -17.06 2.52 -5.36
C ILE A 324 -16.71 3.22 -4.04
N MET A 325 -15.41 3.35 -3.73
CA MET A 325 -14.93 4.03 -2.54
C MET A 325 -15.35 5.51 -2.51
N GLU A 326 -15.16 6.22 -3.64
CA GLU A 326 -15.61 7.61 -3.80
C GLU A 326 -17.13 7.74 -3.55
N GLN A 327 -17.94 6.86 -4.17
CA GLN A 327 -19.39 6.85 -3.99
C GLN A 327 -19.83 6.61 -2.54
N GLU A 328 -19.15 5.71 -1.80
CA GLU A 328 -19.48 5.47 -0.39
C GLU A 328 -19.10 6.68 0.49
N LEU A 329 -17.99 7.32 0.22
CA LEU A 329 -17.58 8.53 0.92
C LEU A 329 -18.54 9.70 0.68
N ASP A 330 -19.03 9.88 -0.56
CA ASP A 330 -20.00 10.93 -0.90
C ASP A 330 -21.36 10.72 -0.22
N LYS A 331 -21.84 9.48 -0.09
CA LYS A 331 -23.09 9.19 0.63
C LYS A 331 -23.03 9.66 2.08
N ILE A 332 -21.93 9.33 2.78
CA ILE A 332 -21.78 9.66 4.20
C ILE A 332 -21.69 11.16 4.43
N ASN A 333 -20.95 11.88 3.58
CA ASN A 333 -20.87 13.33 3.68
C ASN A 333 -22.23 14.01 3.42
N ASN A 334 -23.06 13.48 2.52
CA ASN A 334 -24.40 13.96 2.26
C ASN A 334 -25.35 13.70 3.44
N GLU A 335 -25.24 12.58 4.13
CA GLU A 335 -26.02 12.26 5.33
C GLU A 335 -25.64 13.15 6.51
N GLN A 336 -24.38 13.41 6.74
CA GLN A 336 -23.89 14.34 7.78
C GLN A 336 -24.36 15.79 7.55
N SER A 337 -24.41 16.22 6.28
CA SER A 337 -24.91 17.56 5.94
C SER A 337 -26.43 17.72 6.17
N ARG A 338 -27.19 16.64 6.12
CA ARG A 338 -28.66 16.64 6.38
C ARG A 338 -29.02 16.62 7.86
N THR A 339 -28.13 16.09 8.71
CA THR A 339 -28.33 16.02 10.17
C THR A 339 -27.89 17.30 10.89
N THR A 340 -27.16 18.19 10.20
CA THR A 340 -26.70 19.49 10.75
C THR A 340 -27.59 20.66 10.35
N ASN A 341 -28.60 20.47 9.52
CA ASN A 341 -29.65 21.44 9.17
C ASN A 341 -30.98 21.04 9.84
#